data_836e9db0083e76626f029107af334b1c
#
_entry.id   836e9db0083e76626f029107af334b1c
#
_cell.length_a   1.000
_cell.length_b   1.000
_cell.length_c   1.000
_cell.angle_alpha   90.00
_cell.angle_beta   90.00
_cell.angle_gamma   90.00
#
_symmetry.space_group_name_H-M   'P 1'
#
loop_
_entity.id
_entity.type
_entity.pdbx_description
1 polymer ?
#
loop_
_entity_poly.entity_id
_entity_poly.type
_entity_poly.pdbx_seq_one_letter_code
_entity_poly.pdbx_strand_id
1 'polypeptide(L)'
;MMLADGLPSAVAAKVTGKAKRKQGKRYGYVTHQCVYRYQGIEYPINTTPASGGYTKPLSEMIRRIVEAVRRYRRVLFVRLDLSMGEGEATSERLSAFLKQAGRYVTREHGTRLEYVWCREQEKAKRQHYHLALLIDGDKLRHPARLYEALAEIWQRKGGRLSIPENGYLMTDSHNITEAVYRISYLAKERGKGYRPDGVRDFGYSRIGRGIQFE
;
A
#
# COMPACT_ATOMS: atom_id res chain seq x y z
N MET A 1 -6.42 -17.91 57.32
CA MET A 1 -7.70 -18.09 56.60
C MET A 1 -8.01 -16.77 55.92
N MET A 2 -7.60 -16.62 54.68
CA MET A 2 -8.13 -15.63 53.71
C MET A 2 -7.77 -16.10 52.31
N LEU A 3 -8.79 -16.30 51.50
CA LEU A 3 -8.77 -16.80 50.17
C LEU A 3 -8.32 -15.67 49.21
N ALA A 4 -7.34 -15.92 48.37
CA ALA A 4 -6.98 -15.06 47.26
C ALA A 4 -7.73 -15.54 46.01
N ASP A 5 -8.72 -14.77 45.58
CA ASP A 5 -9.47 -15.02 44.37
C ASP A 5 -8.60 -14.74 43.15
N GLY A 6 -8.35 -15.79 42.39
CA GLY A 6 -7.69 -15.72 41.12
C GLY A 6 -8.61 -15.16 40.03
N LEU A 7 -8.21 -14.07 39.38
CA LEU A 7 -8.82 -13.56 38.17
C LEU A 7 -8.58 -14.55 37.01
N PRO A 8 -9.58 -14.85 36.18
CA PRO A 8 -9.42 -15.76 35.05
C PRO A 8 -8.57 -15.09 33.97
N SER A 9 -7.46 -15.73 33.63
CA SER A 9 -6.64 -15.44 32.48
C SER A 9 -7.51 -15.48 31.20
N ALA A 10 -7.57 -14.35 30.51
CA ALA A 10 -8.22 -14.26 29.20
C ALA A 10 -7.49 -15.19 28.21
N VAL A 11 -8.12 -16.31 27.90
CA VAL A 11 -7.67 -17.26 26.89
C VAL A 11 -7.68 -16.56 25.53
N ALA A 12 -6.51 -16.22 25.04
CA ALA A 12 -6.33 -15.78 23.65
C ALA A 12 -6.78 -16.92 22.73
N ALA A 13 -7.96 -16.77 22.15
CA ALA A 13 -8.48 -17.72 21.17
C ALA A 13 -7.55 -17.78 19.97
N LYS A 14 -6.76 -18.85 19.84
CA LYS A 14 -6.00 -19.20 18.64
C LYS A 14 -6.99 -19.39 17.49
N VAL A 15 -7.05 -18.41 16.58
CA VAL A 15 -7.75 -18.56 15.30
C VAL A 15 -6.95 -19.52 14.44
N THR A 16 -7.16 -20.82 14.58
CA THR A 16 -6.54 -21.89 13.80
C THR A 16 -7.31 -22.25 12.53
N GLY A 17 -8.17 -21.39 12.03
CA GLY A 17 -8.87 -21.59 10.77
C GLY A 17 -7.98 -21.20 9.59
N LYS A 18 -7.58 -22.18 8.75
CA LYS A 18 -6.95 -21.91 7.44
C LYS A 18 -7.87 -20.99 6.64
N ALA A 19 -7.52 -19.71 6.51
CA ALA A 19 -8.30 -18.76 5.74
C ALA A 19 -8.41 -19.27 4.28
N LYS A 20 -9.64 -19.53 3.82
CA LYS A 20 -9.92 -19.88 2.42
C LYS A 20 -9.76 -18.62 1.57
N ARG A 21 -9.14 -18.76 0.39
CA ARG A 21 -9.03 -17.65 -0.58
C ARG A 21 -10.43 -17.19 -1.00
N LYS A 22 -10.75 -15.92 -0.73
CA LYS A 22 -11.99 -15.29 -1.18
C LYS A 22 -11.77 -14.66 -2.55
N GLN A 23 -12.21 -15.33 -3.61
CA GLN A 23 -12.33 -14.72 -4.92
C GLN A 23 -13.61 -13.91 -4.96
N GLY A 24 -13.51 -12.61 -5.18
CA GLY A 24 -14.67 -11.74 -5.21
C GLY A 24 -14.71 -10.86 -6.45
N LYS A 25 -15.89 -10.70 -7.04
CA LYS A 25 -16.25 -9.70 -8.04
C LYS A 25 -15.89 -8.24 -7.62
N ARG A 26 -15.52 -8.06 -6.34
CA ARG A 26 -15.18 -6.77 -5.73
C ARG A 26 -14.01 -6.06 -6.42
N TYR A 27 -13.02 -6.81 -6.90
CA TYR A 27 -11.80 -6.26 -7.51
C TYR A 27 -11.84 -6.26 -9.04
N GLY A 28 -12.98 -6.53 -9.64
CA GLY A 28 -13.14 -6.70 -11.07
C GLY A 28 -12.67 -8.08 -11.54
N TYR A 29 -12.23 -8.17 -12.75
CA TYR A 29 -11.61 -9.37 -13.30
C TYR A 29 -10.08 -9.28 -13.19
N VAL A 30 -9.41 -10.40 -13.42
CA VAL A 30 -7.96 -10.50 -13.50
C VAL A 30 -7.54 -10.36 -14.95
N THR A 31 -6.59 -9.47 -15.22
CA THR A 31 -5.92 -9.37 -16.52
C THR A 31 -4.55 -10.04 -16.46
N HIS A 32 -4.20 -10.75 -17.53
CA HIS A 32 -2.87 -11.34 -17.76
C HIS A 32 -2.11 -10.64 -18.89
N GLN A 33 -2.70 -9.56 -19.44
CA GLN A 33 -2.04 -8.72 -20.45
C GLN A 33 -0.91 -7.93 -19.81
N CYS A 34 0.19 -7.76 -20.53
CA CYS A 34 1.33 -6.93 -20.08
C CYS A 34 1.11 -5.42 -20.32
N VAL A 35 -0.01 -5.06 -20.97
CA VAL A 35 -0.42 -3.69 -21.25
C VAL A 35 -1.83 -3.47 -20.72
N TYR A 36 -2.07 -2.29 -20.17
CA TYR A 36 -3.39 -1.89 -19.69
C TYR A 36 -3.78 -0.52 -20.25
N ARG A 37 -4.96 -0.44 -20.88
CA ARG A 37 -5.49 0.81 -21.41
C ARG A 37 -6.27 1.57 -20.35
N TYR A 38 -5.82 2.79 -20.03
CA TYR A 38 -6.49 3.69 -19.10
C TYR A 38 -6.70 5.06 -19.76
N GLN A 39 -7.96 5.52 -19.86
CA GLN A 39 -8.35 6.78 -20.52
C GLN A 39 -7.75 6.93 -21.95
N GLY A 40 -7.78 5.86 -22.72
CA GLY A 40 -7.26 5.86 -24.10
C GLY A 40 -5.74 5.66 -24.23
N ILE A 41 -4.98 5.76 -23.14
CA ILE A 41 -3.52 5.60 -23.12
C ILE A 41 -3.16 4.18 -22.69
N GLU A 42 -2.19 3.58 -23.38
CA GLU A 42 -1.67 2.26 -23.06
C GLU A 42 -0.43 2.37 -22.15
N TYR A 43 -0.47 1.62 -21.05
CA TYR A 43 0.62 1.55 -20.08
C TYR A 43 1.11 0.11 -19.96
N PRO A 44 2.42 -0.13 -20.02
CA PRO A 44 2.97 -1.41 -19.62
C PRO A 44 2.72 -1.63 -18.13
N ILE A 45 2.35 -2.85 -17.77
CA ILE A 45 2.05 -3.24 -16.38
C ILE A 45 2.80 -4.50 -15.98
N ASN A 46 3.06 -4.64 -14.69
CA ASN A 46 3.82 -5.75 -14.13
C ASN A 46 2.94 -6.98 -13.91
N THR A 47 2.45 -7.54 -15.00
CA THR A 47 1.71 -8.81 -15.03
C THR A 47 2.39 -9.79 -15.97
N THR A 48 2.11 -11.06 -15.78
CA THR A 48 2.60 -12.14 -16.65
C THR A 48 1.48 -13.16 -16.86
N PRO A 49 1.59 -14.06 -17.85
CA PRO A 49 0.63 -15.14 -18.00
C PRO A 49 0.41 -15.96 -16.73
N ALA A 50 1.46 -16.13 -15.91
CA ALA A 50 1.39 -16.85 -14.64
C ALA A 50 0.96 -16.01 -13.43
N SER A 51 0.92 -14.66 -13.55
CA SER A 51 0.62 -13.75 -12.45
C SER A 51 -0.16 -12.54 -12.95
N GLY A 52 -1.48 -12.66 -12.91
CA GLY A 52 -2.40 -11.60 -13.32
C GLY A 52 -2.57 -10.49 -12.30
N GLY A 53 -3.23 -9.42 -12.71
CA GLY A 53 -3.56 -8.28 -11.86
C GLY A 53 -5.05 -7.96 -11.83
N TYR A 54 -5.57 -7.56 -10.68
CA TYR A 54 -6.95 -7.12 -10.53
C TYR A 54 -7.19 -5.77 -11.21
N THR A 55 -8.14 -5.71 -12.13
CA THR A 55 -8.37 -4.52 -12.97
C THR A 55 -8.87 -3.29 -12.22
N LYS A 56 -9.75 -3.44 -11.22
CA LYS A 56 -10.22 -2.29 -10.42
C LYS A 56 -9.10 -1.66 -9.58
N PRO A 57 -8.31 -2.41 -8.78
CA PRO A 57 -7.14 -1.85 -8.12
C PRO A 57 -6.15 -1.22 -9.10
N LEU A 58 -5.88 -1.86 -10.23
CA LEU A 58 -4.97 -1.36 -11.25
C LEU A 58 -5.41 0.01 -11.79
N SER A 59 -6.67 0.14 -12.21
CA SER A 59 -7.24 1.42 -12.66
C SER A 59 -7.10 2.51 -11.60
N GLU A 60 -7.37 2.17 -10.33
CA GLU A 60 -7.30 3.10 -9.23
C GLU A 60 -5.86 3.55 -8.91
N MET A 61 -4.89 2.65 -9.07
CA MET A 61 -3.46 2.94 -8.92
C MET A 61 -2.96 3.87 -10.01
N ILE A 62 -3.30 3.59 -11.27
CA ILE A 62 -2.95 4.44 -12.41
C ILE A 62 -3.58 5.82 -12.24
N ARG A 63 -4.85 5.89 -11.88
CA ARG A 63 -5.55 7.15 -11.63
C ARG A 63 -4.79 8.02 -10.64
N ARG A 64 -4.26 7.46 -9.54
CA ARG A 64 -3.53 8.22 -8.53
C ARG A 64 -2.21 8.79 -9.05
N ILE A 65 -1.48 8.03 -9.83
CA ILE A 65 -0.26 8.55 -10.46
C ILE A 65 -0.61 9.68 -11.43
N VAL A 66 -1.60 9.46 -12.30
CA VAL A 66 -2.06 10.49 -13.26
C VAL A 66 -2.47 11.77 -12.54
N GLU A 67 -3.26 11.66 -11.47
CA GLU A 67 -3.68 12.83 -10.69
C GLU A 67 -2.52 13.49 -9.92
N ALA A 68 -1.54 12.72 -9.47
CA ALA A 68 -0.36 13.27 -8.80
C ALA A 68 0.51 14.08 -9.78
N VAL A 69 0.78 13.57 -10.99
CA VAL A 69 1.60 14.29 -12.00
C VAL A 69 0.85 15.46 -12.64
N ARG A 70 -0.49 15.50 -12.57
CA ARG A 70 -1.28 16.68 -12.94
C ARG A 70 -1.20 17.79 -11.90
N ARG A 71 -1.03 17.41 -10.63
CA ARG A 71 -0.99 18.36 -9.49
C ARG A 71 0.39 18.89 -9.22
N TYR A 72 1.40 18.04 -9.34
CA TYR A 72 2.80 18.35 -9.03
C TYR A 72 3.63 18.32 -10.29
N ARG A 73 4.52 19.28 -10.45
CA ARG A 73 5.49 19.31 -11.56
C ARG A 73 6.35 18.04 -11.58
N ARG A 74 6.68 17.52 -10.41
CA ARG A 74 7.36 16.25 -10.19
C ARG A 74 6.72 15.52 -9.01
N VAL A 75 6.74 14.21 -9.08
CA VAL A 75 6.27 13.32 -8.02
C VAL A 75 7.41 12.43 -7.57
N LEU A 76 7.73 12.46 -6.29
CA LEU A 76 8.55 11.42 -5.67
C LEU A 76 7.65 10.21 -5.41
N PHE A 77 7.86 9.16 -6.20
CA PHE A 77 7.27 7.85 -6.01
C PHE A 77 8.17 7.01 -5.10
N VAL A 78 7.61 6.42 -4.04
CA VAL A 78 8.36 5.62 -3.06
C VAL A 78 7.66 4.29 -2.83
N ARG A 79 8.41 3.19 -2.87
CA ARG A 79 7.95 1.84 -2.51
C ARG A 79 8.46 1.45 -1.14
N LEU A 80 7.57 0.83 -0.35
CA LEU A 80 7.88 0.29 0.97
C LEU A 80 7.20 -1.07 1.14
N ASP A 81 7.85 -1.96 1.85
CA ASP A 81 7.30 -3.22 2.28
C ASP A 81 7.28 -3.26 3.82
N LEU A 82 6.10 -3.48 4.38
CA LEU A 82 5.88 -3.52 5.83
C LEU A 82 5.54 -4.95 6.24
N SER A 83 6.36 -5.51 7.11
CA SER A 83 6.09 -6.81 7.74
C SER A 83 5.68 -6.61 9.20
N MET A 84 4.84 -7.52 9.67
CA MET A 84 4.40 -7.59 11.05
C MET A 84 4.99 -8.82 11.72
N GLY A 85 5.14 -8.76 13.04
CA GLY A 85 5.34 -9.93 13.87
C GLY A 85 4.12 -10.87 13.82
N GLU A 86 3.74 -11.53 14.89
CA GLU A 86 2.60 -12.42 14.89
C GLU A 86 1.25 -11.67 14.86
N GLY A 87 0.34 -12.22 14.03
CA GLY A 87 -1.10 -12.26 14.25
C GLY A 87 -1.90 -10.96 14.33
N GLU A 88 -1.82 -10.04 13.36
CA GLU A 88 -2.85 -9.01 13.27
C GLU A 88 -3.86 -9.33 12.14
N ALA A 89 -5.13 -9.53 12.54
CA ALA A 89 -6.21 -9.76 11.59
C ALA A 89 -6.71 -8.47 10.93
N THR A 90 -6.51 -7.30 11.58
CA THR A 90 -7.03 -6.00 11.15
C THR A 90 -5.96 -5.12 10.50
N SER A 91 -6.38 -4.03 9.86
CA SER A 91 -5.47 -3.03 9.28
C SER A 91 -5.32 -1.79 10.19
N GLU A 92 -5.60 -1.90 11.49
CA GLU A 92 -5.58 -0.77 12.42
C GLU A 92 -4.19 -0.17 12.60
N ARG A 93 -3.17 -1.02 12.79
CA ARG A 93 -1.77 -0.57 12.90
C ARG A 93 -1.31 0.13 11.63
N LEU A 94 -1.68 -0.40 10.44
CA LEU A 94 -1.39 0.25 9.17
C LEU A 94 -2.09 1.61 9.09
N SER A 95 -3.35 1.72 9.50
CA SER A 95 -4.09 2.98 9.52
C SER A 95 -3.45 4.00 10.45
N ALA A 96 -3.02 3.58 11.64
CA ALA A 96 -2.29 4.43 12.59
C ALA A 96 -0.91 4.83 12.05
N PHE A 97 -0.20 3.94 11.36
CA PHE A 97 1.05 4.25 10.66
C PHE A 97 0.85 5.31 9.58
N LEU A 98 -0.10 5.12 8.68
CA LEU A 98 -0.38 6.04 7.58
C LEU A 98 -0.80 7.44 8.08
N LYS A 99 -1.55 7.50 9.19
CA LYS A 99 -1.90 8.77 9.85
C LYS A 99 -0.65 9.49 10.38
N GLN A 100 0.27 8.77 11.03
CA GLN A 100 1.52 9.36 11.55
C GLN A 100 2.48 9.74 10.41
N ALA A 101 2.62 8.89 9.39
CA ALA A 101 3.41 9.18 8.19
C ALA A 101 2.91 10.45 7.47
N GLY A 102 1.59 10.60 7.31
CA GLY A 102 1.00 11.80 6.73
C GLY A 102 1.30 13.06 7.54
N ARG A 103 1.18 12.99 8.87
CA ARG A 103 1.53 14.11 9.76
C ARG A 103 3.02 14.48 9.67
N TYR A 104 3.90 13.49 9.62
CA TYR A 104 5.33 13.71 9.44
C TYR A 104 5.61 14.43 8.13
N VAL A 105 5.11 13.92 7.01
CA VAL A 105 5.32 14.53 5.68
C VAL A 105 4.78 15.96 5.61
N THR A 106 3.61 16.22 6.20
CA THR A 106 3.04 17.57 6.23
C THR A 106 3.88 18.52 7.08
N ARG A 107 4.34 18.08 8.25
CA ARG A 107 5.13 18.93 9.16
C ARG A 107 6.52 19.23 8.62
N GLU A 108 7.23 18.21 8.12
CA GLU A 108 8.64 18.35 7.73
C GLU A 108 8.81 18.90 6.29
N HIS A 109 7.85 18.66 5.42
CA HIS A 109 7.99 18.97 3.99
C HIS A 109 6.90 19.90 3.46
N GLY A 110 5.92 20.31 4.25
CA GLY A 110 4.86 21.22 3.83
C GLY A 110 4.01 20.69 2.67
N THR A 111 3.91 19.36 2.53
CA THR A 111 3.13 18.72 1.48
C THR A 111 2.30 17.57 2.04
N ARG A 112 1.38 17.05 1.25
CA ARG A 112 0.56 15.92 1.64
C ARG A 112 1.21 14.59 1.23
N LEU A 113 0.91 13.55 1.99
CA LEU A 113 1.22 12.17 1.64
C LEU A 113 0.03 11.54 0.93
N GLU A 114 0.22 11.13 -0.32
CA GLU A 114 -0.71 10.24 -1.00
C GLU A 114 -0.14 8.83 -1.01
N TYR A 115 -1.02 7.82 -0.93
CA TYR A 115 -0.58 6.44 -0.83
C TYR A 115 -1.56 5.46 -1.46
N VAL A 116 -0.98 4.33 -1.84
CA VAL A 116 -1.66 3.09 -2.17
C VAL A 116 -1.03 1.99 -1.34
N TRP A 117 -1.82 1.04 -0.87
CA TRP A 117 -1.28 -0.16 -0.26
C TRP A 117 -2.06 -1.40 -0.69
N CYS A 118 -1.37 -2.53 -0.69
CA CYS A 118 -2.01 -3.82 -0.74
C CYS A 118 -1.51 -4.71 0.40
N ARG A 119 -2.41 -5.59 0.86
CA ARG A 119 -2.14 -6.64 1.84
C ARG A 119 -1.87 -7.94 1.12
N GLU A 120 -0.82 -8.61 1.51
CA GLU A 120 -0.51 -9.95 1.04
C GLU A 120 -0.35 -10.91 2.19
N GLN A 121 -0.83 -12.13 1.97
CA GLN A 121 -0.63 -13.26 2.86
C GLN A 121 -0.77 -14.53 2.04
N GLU A 122 0.25 -15.37 2.03
CA GLU A 122 0.16 -16.73 1.51
C GLU A 122 -0.13 -17.70 2.67
N LYS A 123 -0.62 -18.91 2.35
CA LYS A 123 -1.10 -19.91 3.35
C LYS A 123 -0.15 -20.15 4.53
N ALA A 124 1.17 -20.07 4.30
CA ALA A 124 2.19 -20.35 5.31
C ALA A 124 3.04 -19.11 5.67
N LYS A 125 2.76 -17.94 5.07
CA LYS A 125 3.55 -16.73 5.27
C LYS A 125 2.83 -15.76 6.19
N ARG A 126 3.65 -14.94 6.88
CA ARG A 126 3.14 -13.83 7.69
C ARG A 126 2.52 -12.77 6.78
N GLN A 127 1.54 -12.08 7.30
CA GLN A 127 0.94 -10.93 6.64
C GLN A 127 1.98 -9.82 6.44
N HIS A 128 1.97 -9.22 5.26
CA HIS A 128 2.76 -8.05 4.95
C HIS A 128 1.97 -7.08 4.06
N TYR A 129 2.43 -5.84 4.00
CA TYR A 129 1.85 -4.81 3.17
C TYR A 129 2.91 -4.27 2.20
N HIS A 130 2.52 -4.10 0.96
CA HIS A 130 3.27 -3.32 -0.02
C HIS A 130 2.63 -1.95 -0.15
N LEU A 131 3.42 -0.91 -0.04
CA LEU A 131 2.97 0.46 -0.15
C LEU A 131 3.65 1.16 -1.32
N ALA A 132 2.90 2.05 -1.96
CA ALA A 132 3.43 3.09 -2.83
C ALA A 132 3.00 4.45 -2.26
N LEU A 133 3.95 5.35 -2.09
CA LEU A 133 3.75 6.71 -1.63
C LEU A 133 3.99 7.66 -2.80
N LEU A 134 3.18 8.72 -2.89
CA LEU A 134 3.27 9.78 -3.88
C LEU A 134 3.37 11.11 -3.13
N ILE A 135 4.44 11.84 -3.36
CA ILE A 135 4.78 13.06 -2.63
C ILE A 135 5.22 14.12 -3.63
N ASP A 136 4.98 15.40 -3.35
CA ASP A 136 5.49 16.50 -4.14
C ASP A 136 7.03 16.44 -4.23
N GLY A 137 7.57 16.15 -5.42
CA GLY A 137 9.00 15.99 -5.67
C GLY A 137 9.80 17.30 -5.63
N ASP A 138 9.15 18.44 -5.64
CA ASP A 138 9.81 19.74 -5.43
C ASP A 138 10.00 20.04 -3.94
N LYS A 139 9.16 19.46 -3.07
CA LYS A 139 9.25 19.54 -1.62
C LYS A 139 10.15 18.47 -1.01
N LEU A 140 10.19 17.30 -1.61
CA LEU A 140 11.02 16.18 -1.16
C LEU A 140 11.67 15.47 -2.37
N ARG A 141 12.99 15.67 -2.55
CA ARG A 141 13.73 15.11 -3.69
C ARG A 141 14.34 13.74 -3.43
N HIS A 142 14.75 13.47 -2.19
CA HIS A 142 15.42 12.23 -1.80
C HIS A 142 14.76 11.62 -0.57
N PRO A 143 14.43 10.31 -0.60
CA PRO A 143 13.62 9.71 0.45
C PRO A 143 14.41 9.22 1.67
N ALA A 144 15.74 9.41 1.77
CA ALA A 144 16.55 8.81 2.83
C ALA A 144 16.02 9.10 4.25
N ARG A 145 15.85 10.38 4.60
CA ARG A 145 15.28 10.78 5.89
C ARG A 145 13.82 10.36 6.09
N LEU A 146 13.06 10.31 4.99
CA LEU A 146 11.70 9.76 5.02
C LEU A 146 11.72 8.28 5.38
N TYR A 147 12.61 7.49 4.81
CA TYR A 147 12.74 6.07 5.13
C TYR A 147 13.06 5.84 6.60
N GLU A 148 14.02 6.57 7.16
CA GLU A 148 14.40 6.50 8.57
C GLU A 148 13.19 6.79 9.47
N ALA A 149 12.53 7.92 9.25
CA ALA A 149 11.36 8.32 10.04
C ALA A 149 10.20 7.31 9.94
N LEU A 150 9.92 6.81 8.74
CA LEU A 150 8.87 5.82 8.54
C LEU A 150 9.22 4.47 9.16
N ALA A 151 10.49 4.07 9.11
CA ALA A 151 10.98 2.85 9.77
C ALA A 151 10.79 2.93 11.27
N GLU A 152 11.16 4.04 11.91
CA GLU A 152 10.94 4.26 13.34
C GLU A 152 9.44 4.24 13.71
N ILE A 153 8.60 4.93 12.91
CA ILE A 153 7.14 4.95 13.16
C ILE A 153 6.58 3.53 13.10
N TRP A 154 7.02 2.70 12.16
CA TRP A 154 6.55 1.32 12.02
C TRP A 154 7.13 0.39 13.09
N GLN A 155 8.40 0.55 13.43
CA GLN A 155 9.05 -0.21 14.50
C GLN A 155 8.36 -0.01 15.86
N ARG A 156 7.96 1.22 16.20
CA ARG A 156 7.17 1.52 17.41
C ARG A 156 5.80 0.82 17.43
N LYS A 157 5.36 0.27 16.30
CA LYS A 157 4.13 -0.55 16.18
C LYS A 157 4.40 -2.05 16.14
N GLY A 158 5.66 -2.46 16.42
CA GLY A 158 6.08 -3.86 16.44
C GLY A 158 6.30 -4.48 15.07
N GLY A 159 6.46 -3.66 14.03
CA GLY A 159 6.71 -4.11 12.66
C GLY A 159 8.13 -3.81 12.18
N ARG A 160 8.48 -4.36 11.01
CA ARG A 160 9.72 -4.07 10.29
C ARG A 160 9.39 -3.48 8.92
N LEU A 161 10.04 -2.38 8.58
CA LEU A 161 9.99 -1.77 7.26
C LEU A 161 11.20 -2.23 6.44
N SER A 162 10.99 -2.57 5.18
CA SER A 162 12.04 -2.81 4.21
C SER A 162 11.79 -2.00 2.94
N ILE A 163 12.87 -1.69 2.26
CA ILE A 163 12.86 -0.92 1.02
C ILE A 163 13.23 -1.92 -0.08
N PRO A 164 12.34 -2.15 -1.07
CA PRO A 164 12.68 -3.01 -2.19
C PRO A 164 13.77 -2.38 -3.05
N GLU A 165 14.45 -3.19 -3.84
CA GLU A 165 15.36 -2.68 -4.88
C GLU A 165 14.64 -1.67 -5.77
N ASN A 166 15.32 -0.60 -6.14
CA ASN A 166 14.72 0.53 -6.86
C ASN A 166 13.49 1.12 -6.14
N GLY A 167 13.60 1.26 -4.82
CA GLY A 167 12.51 1.66 -3.92
C GLY A 167 11.97 3.07 -4.13
N TYR A 168 12.56 3.91 -4.98
CA TYR A 168 12.01 5.21 -5.34
C TYR A 168 12.29 5.60 -6.79
N LEU A 169 11.54 6.58 -7.27
CA LEU A 169 11.62 7.14 -8.60
C LEU A 169 11.12 8.59 -8.56
N MET A 170 11.79 9.50 -9.25
CA MET A 170 11.24 10.80 -9.56
C MET A 170 10.52 10.71 -10.91
N THR A 171 9.24 11.02 -10.94
CA THR A 171 8.39 10.95 -12.15
C THR A 171 7.64 12.26 -12.38
N ASP A 172 7.24 12.49 -13.62
CA ASP A 172 6.44 13.63 -14.08
C ASP A 172 5.48 13.18 -15.19
N SER A 173 4.85 14.12 -15.87
CA SER A 173 3.92 13.82 -16.96
C SER A 173 4.60 13.19 -18.19
N HIS A 174 5.89 13.33 -18.36
CA HIS A 174 6.64 12.82 -19.51
C HIS A 174 7.17 11.40 -19.29
N ASN A 175 7.44 11.02 -18.04
CA ASN A 175 8.01 9.71 -17.70
C ASN A 175 7.14 8.87 -16.74
N ILE A 176 5.82 9.09 -16.76
CA ILE A 176 4.83 8.42 -15.90
C ILE A 176 4.83 6.89 -16.04
N THR A 177 5.23 6.37 -17.19
CA THR A 177 5.14 4.95 -17.55
C THR A 177 5.86 4.03 -16.57
N GLU A 178 7.06 4.40 -16.13
CA GLU A 178 7.83 3.62 -15.16
C GLU A 178 7.14 3.59 -13.78
N ALA A 179 6.56 4.69 -13.35
CA ALA A 179 5.80 4.74 -12.10
C ALA A 179 4.55 3.85 -12.17
N VAL A 180 3.85 3.84 -13.32
CA VAL A 180 2.70 2.96 -13.57
C VAL A 180 3.14 1.49 -13.55
N TYR A 181 4.24 1.16 -14.22
CA TYR A 181 4.77 -0.21 -14.20
C TYR A 181 5.08 -0.68 -12.77
N ARG A 182 5.76 0.14 -11.99
CA ARG A 182 6.11 -0.20 -10.59
C ARG A 182 4.90 -0.32 -9.67
N ILE A 183 3.93 0.59 -9.76
CA ILE A 183 2.75 0.54 -8.89
C ILE A 183 1.82 -0.63 -9.26
N SER A 184 1.78 -1.03 -10.51
CA SER A 184 0.92 -2.11 -10.99
C SER A 184 1.23 -3.47 -10.34
N TYR A 185 2.46 -3.66 -9.83
CA TYR A 185 2.83 -4.81 -9.03
C TYR A 185 1.89 -5.02 -7.83
N LEU A 186 1.43 -3.94 -7.20
CA LEU A 186 0.54 -4.02 -6.03
C LEU A 186 -0.84 -4.60 -6.40
N ALA A 187 -1.24 -4.52 -7.68
CA ALA A 187 -2.52 -5.06 -8.15
C ALA A 187 -2.50 -6.58 -8.41
N LYS A 188 -1.34 -7.24 -8.33
CA LYS A 188 -1.23 -8.69 -8.58
C LYS A 188 -2.19 -9.47 -7.70
N GLU A 189 -2.79 -10.52 -8.29
CA GLU A 189 -3.76 -11.38 -7.59
C GLU A 189 -3.09 -12.29 -6.54
N ARG A 190 -1.79 -12.60 -6.72
CA ARG A 190 -1.03 -13.45 -5.82
C ARG A 190 -1.05 -12.89 -4.41
N GLY A 191 -1.23 -13.76 -3.41
CA GLY A 191 -1.23 -13.40 -1.99
C GLY A 191 -2.45 -12.60 -1.51
N LYS A 192 -3.41 -12.31 -2.39
CA LYS A 192 -4.65 -11.59 -2.04
C LYS A 192 -5.80 -12.56 -1.70
N GLY A 193 -6.79 -12.07 -0.99
CA GLY A 193 -7.99 -12.83 -0.61
C GLY A 193 -7.84 -13.68 0.65
N TYR A 194 -6.65 -13.85 1.21
CA TYR A 194 -6.41 -14.56 2.47
C TYR A 194 -6.57 -13.61 3.65
N ARG A 195 -7.81 -13.21 3.94
CA ARG A 195 -8.12 -12.21 4.97
C ARG A 195 -9.42 -12.54 5.70
N PRO A 196 -9.59 -12.09 6.95
CA PRO A 196 -10.87 -12.16 7.66
C PRO A 196 -11.96 -11.35 6.94
N ASP A 197 -13.22 -11.61 7.31
CA ASP A 197 -14.34 -10.81 6.85
C ASP A 197 -14.19 -9.35 7.31
N GLY A 198 -14.63 -8.41 6.49
CA GLY A 198 -14.52 -6.98 6.77
C GLY A 198 -13.14 -6.36 6.47
N VAL A 199 -12.06 -7.14 6.40
CA VAL A 199 -10.72 -6.65 6.08
C VAL A 199 -10.55 -6.45 4.57
N ARG A 200 -9.72 -5.47 4.17
CA ARG A 200 -9.46 -5.13 2.77
C ARG A 200 -8.09 -5.63 2.34
N ASP A 201 -7.97 -6.03 1.07
CA ASP A 201 -6.66 -6.31 0.46
C ASP A 201 -6.01 -5.07 -0.14
N PHE A 202 -6.77 -4.01 -0.36
CA PHE A 202 -6.29 -2.75 -0.95
C PHE A 202 -6.85 -1.55 -0.21
N GLY A 203 -6.05 -0.50 -0.15
CA GLY A 203 -6.50 0.79 0.34
C GLY A 203 -5.71 1.95 -0.27
N TYR A 204 -6.31 3.13 -0.17
CA TYR A 204 -5.86 4.31 -0.89
C TYR A 204 -6.11 5.57 -0.06
N SER A 205 -5.21 6.56 -0.17
CA SER A 205 -5.48 7.90 0.33
C SER A 205 -6.66 8.53 -0.43
N ARG A 206 -7.30 9.52 0.14
CA ARG A 206 -8.23 10.36 -0.62
C ARG A 206 -7.44 11.17 -1.65
N ILE A 207 -7.91 11.23 -2.89
CA ILE A 207 -7.38 12.18 -3.87
C ILE A 207 -7.77 13.58 -3.41
N GLY A 208 -6.78 14.47 -3.28
CA GLY A 208 -7.07 15.88 -3.00
C GLY A 208 -7.88 16.48 -4.15
N ARG A 209 -8.77 17.41 -3.84
CA ARG A 209 -9.36 18.23 -4.89
C ARG A 209 -8.21 18.96 -5.59
N GLY A 210 -8.05 18.76 -6.90
CA GLY A 210 -7.13 19.53 -7.71
C GLY A 210 -7.49 21.00 -7.58
N ILE A 211 -6.48 21.87 -7.61
CA ILE A 211 -6.71 23.28 -7.89
C ILE A 211 -7.25 23.26 -9.33
N GLN A 212 -8.51 23.64 -9.51
CA GLN A 212 -9.02 23.93 -10.85
C GLN A 212 -8.32 25.23 -11.25
N PHE A 213 -7.38 25.13 -12.19
CA PHE A 213 -6.92 26.32 -12.91
C PHE A 213 -8.05 26.66 -13.88
N GLU A 214 -8.75 27.76 -13.61
CA GLU A 214 -9.62 28.44 -14.55
C GLU A 214 -8.81 28.97 -15.72
#